data_c7680f5f6a8aaed21da078c76adcc008
#
_entry.id   c7680f5f6a8aaed21da078c76adcc008
#
_cell.length_a   1.000
_cell.length_b   1.000
_cell.length_c   1.000
_cell.angle_alpha   90.00
_cell.angle_beta   90.00
_cell.angle_gamma   90.00
#
_symmetry.space_group_name_H-M   'P 1'
#
loop_
_entity.id
_entity.type
_entity.pdbx_description
1 polymer ?
#
loop_
_entity_poly.entity_id
_entity_poly.type
_entity_poly.pdbx_seq_one_letter_code
_entity_poly.pdbx_strand_id
1 'polypeptide(L)'
;MLSINLDDVMQVLTNVRSYLIAFGVVLALAIIVMVAVRKLPKAKKKMIRAQSGLAILLALTIVINLICTGPMSTMLDLVSGSGTINEETSAKATQLVNEITAEGVVLAKDEDNVLPMASGSKLNVFGWSSTNPCYGGTGSGALNTAYPVTDLLTGLHDAGIETNEELSKFYTDYKADRPSVGMVEQDWTLPEPNVNLYTDEMMENAKAFSDTAMVVITRVGGEGADLPTDMASVVDGSWIRRVAQAYGSERGTAYYNGTYDDSLNEGNDWDKGDHFLQLSNREEDLLDLVTSNFDNVILVYNGANAFQMDFLKDYPQIKGVLLCPGTGQSGFEGFGKVVSGEVNPSGRTADTYVSDLTAAPWWNNFGDFKYTNTEDLNSDASFFDPEGATPSFVNYVEGIYV
;
A
#
# COMPACT_ATOMS: atom_id res chain seq x y z
N MET A 1 13.28 2.05 -17.38
CA MET A 1 14.49 1.37 -17.88
C MET A 1 15.38 1.10 -16.67
N LEU A 2 15.55 -0.15 -16.21
CA LEU A 2 16.43 -0.49 -15.09
C LEU A 2 17.85 -0.03 -15.42
N SER A 3 18.33 0.98 -14.73
CA SER A 3 19.74 1.39 -14.82
C SER A 3 20.55 0.44 -13.95
N ILE A 4 21.18 -0.54 -14.56
CA ILE A 4 22.15 -1.41 -13.89
C ILE A 4 23.39 -0.57 -13.59
N ASN A 5 23.65 -0.34 -12.32
CA ASN A 5 24.88 0.38 -11.90
C ASN A 5 26.02 -0.62 -11.63
N LEU A 6 27.24 -0.09 -11.47
CA LEU A 6 28.42 -0.92 -11.25
C LEU A 6 28.36 -1.69 -9.92
N ASP A 7 27.73 -1.12 -8.91
CA ASP A 7 27.62 -1.70 -7.57
C ASP A 7 26.69 -2.91 -7.56
N ASP A 8 25.58 -2.86 -8.30
CA ASP A 8 24.68 -4.01 -8.48
C ASP A 8 25.42 -5.19 -9.11
N VAL A 9 26.22 -4.92 -10.16
CA VAL A 9 27.07 -5.94 -10.80
C VAL A 9 28.08 -6.51 -9.83
N MET A 10 28.72 -5.66 -9.02
CA MET A 10 29.71 -6.10 -8.02
C MET A 10 29.05 -6.93 -6.91
N GLN A 11 27.86 -6.60 -6.49
CA GLN A 11 27.12 -7.36 -5.50
C GLN A 11 26.75 -8.76 -6.03
N VAL A 12 26.25 -8.86 -7.26
CA VAL A 12 25.97 -10.14 -7.92
C VAL A 12 27.24 -10.97 -8.02
N LEU A 13 28.36 -10.38 -8.47
CA LEU A 13 29.63 -11.07 -8.57
C LEU A 13 30.13 -11.57 -7.21
N THR A 14 29.90 -10.81 -6.15
CA THR A 14 30.26 -11.20 -4.78
C THR A 14 29.45 -12.42 -4.33
N ASN A 15 28.17 -12.45 -4.61
CA ASN A 15 27.26 -13.56 -4.25
C ASN A 15 27.59 -14.86 -4.98
N VAL A 16 28.09 -14.78 -6.20
CA VAL A 16 28.44 -15.97 -7.01
C VAL A 16 29.94 -16.31 -6.99
N ARG A 17 30.77 -15.52 -6.32
CA ARG A 17 32.25 -15.62 -6.34
C ARG A 17 32.77 -17.02 -6.03
N SER A 18 32.24 -17.68 -5.00
CA SER A 18 32.67 -19.02 -4.58
C SER A 18 32.46 -20.05 -5.67
N TYR A 19 31.37 -19.99 -6.39
CA TYR A 19 31.04 -20.89 -7.51
C TYR A 19 31.98 -20.65 -8.69
N LEU A 20 32.27 -19.40 -9.01
CA LEU A 20 33.19 -19.03 -10.09
C LEU A 20 34.63 -19.48 -9.76
N ILE A 21 35.09 -19.36 -8.52
CA ILE A 21 36.38 -19.86 -8.05
C ILE A 21 36.46 -21.38 -8.21
N ALA A 22 35.42 -22.11 -7.75
CA ALA A 22 35.38 -23.56 -7.87
C ALA A 22 35.47 -24.01 -9.33
N PHE A 23 34.74 -23.37 -10.24
CA PHE A 23 34.85 -23.63 -11.67
C PHE A 23 36.24 -23.30 -12.21
N GLY A 24 36.84 -22.19 -11.82
CA GLY A 24 38.19 -21.76 -12.20
C GLY A 24 39.25 -22.81 -11.81
N VAL A 25 39.13 -23.41 -10.64
CA VAL A 25 40.02 -24.51 -10.18
C VAL A 25 39.91 -25.74 -11.06
N VAL A 26 38.69 -26.18 -11.37
CA VAL A 26 38.45 -27.34 -12.26
C VAL A 26 38.98 -27.06 -13.67
N LEU A 27 38.76 -25.88 -14.19
CA LEU A 27 39.26 -25.43 -15.50
C LEU A 27 40.79 -25.43 -15.54
N ALA A 28 41.46 -24.89 -14.51
CA ALA A 28 42.93 -24.85 -14.41
C ALA A 28 43.51 -26.28 -14.35
N LEU A 29 42.95 -27.16 -13.51
CA LEU A 29 43.37 -28.57 -13.43
C LEU A 29 43.21 -29.30 -14.76
N ALA A 30 42.09 -29.13 -15.44
CA ALA A 30 41.83 -29.73 -16.74
C ALA A 30 42.84 -29.25 -17.78
N ILE A 31 43.19 -27.97 -17.81
CA ILE A 31 44.22 -27.39 -18.69
C ILE A 31 45.59 -27.98 -18.36
N ILE A 32 45.96 -28.08 -17.09
CA ILE A 32 47.24 -28.68 -16.68
C ILE A 32 47.32 -30.13 -17.17
N VAL A 33 46.25 -30.90 -16.98
CA VAL A 33 46.20 -32.30 -17.46
C VAL A 33 46.34 -32.35 -18.98
N MET A 34 45.60 -31.55 -19.75
CA MET A 34 45.70 -31.48 -21.18
C MET A 34 47.09 -31.12 -21.73
N VAL A 35 47.82 -30.29 -20.96
CA VAL A 35 49.21 -29.96 -21.25
C VAL A 35 50.17 -31.07 -20.88
N ALA A 36 50.01 -31.67 -19.72
CA ALA A 36 50.88 -32.73 -19.22
C ALA A 36 50.90 -33.96 -20.12
N VAL A 37 49.78 -34.29 -20.76
CA VAL A 37 49.67 -35.48 -21.64
C VAL A 37 50.27 -35.26 -23.05
N ARG A 38 50.97 -34.16 -23.30
CA ARG A 38 51.54 -33.86 -24.65
C ARG A 38 52.48 -34.95 -25.16
N LYS A 39 53.19 -35.66 -24.30
CA LYS A 39 54.17 -36.69 -24.64
C LYS A 39 53.56 -38.09 -24.77
N LEU A 40 52.25 -38.26 -24.45
CA LEU A 40 51.58 -39.57 -24.51
C LEU A 40 51.28 -40.02 -25.98
N PRO A 41 51.14 -41.35 -26.23
CA PRO A 41 50.66 -41.85 -27.52
C PRO A 41 49.36 -41.22 -27.98
N LYS A 42 49.21 -41.02 -29.31
CA LYS A 42 48.13 -40.24 -29.91
C LYS A 42 46.71 -40.65 -29.43
N ALA A 43 46.46 -41.95 -29.30
CA ALA A 43 45.15 -42.48 -28.85
C ALA A 43 44.87 -42.12 -27.35
N LYS A 44 45.81 -42.32 -26.44
CA LYS A 44 45.68 -41.97 -25.01
C LYS A 44 45.55 -40.46 -24.82
N LYS A 45 46.36 -39.68 -25.54
CA LYS A 45 46.30 -38.25 -25.51
C LYS A 45 44.91 -37.71 -25.96
N LYS A 46 44.33 -38.28 -27.03
CA LYS A 46 43.00 -37.89 -27.51
C LYS A 46 41.91 -38.21 -26.51
N MET A 47 41.99 -39.41 -25.90
CA MET A 47 41.04 -39.85 -24.89
C MET A 47 41.08 -38.94 -23.62
N ILE A 48 42.24 -38.66 -23.06
CA ILE A 48 42.38 -37.85 -21.83
C ILE A 48 41.94 -36.42 -22.09
N ARG A 49 42.25 -35.83 -23.26
CA ARG A 49 41.81 -34.50 -23.62
C ARG A 49 40.29 -34.45 -23.81
N ALA A 50 39.66 -35.47 -24.38
CA ALA A 50 38.20 -35.54 -24.48
C ALA A 50 37.55 -35.63 -23.09
N GLN A 51 38.09 -36.46 -22.18
CA GLN A 51 37.61 -36.57 -20.81
C GLN A 51 37.79 -35.25 -20.05
N SER A 52 38.94 -34.54 -20.19
CA SER A 52 39.14 -33.23 -19.62
C SER A 52 38.12 -32.21 -20.15
N GLY A 53 37.84 -32.20 -21.45
CA GLY A 53 36.81 -31.35 -22.03
C GLY A 53 35.40 -31.65 -21.48
N LEU A 54 35.06 -32.95 -21.35
CA LEU A 54 33.80 -33.37 -20.72
C LEU A 54 33.70 -32.96 -19.26
N ALA A 55 34.80 -33.06 -18.50
CA ALA A 55 34.84 -32.61 -17.09
C ALA A 55 34.61 -31.08 -16.96
N ILE A 56 35.20 -30.30 -17.88
CA ILE A 56 34.94 -28.84 -17.90
C ILE A 56 33.46 -28.56 -18.20
N LEU A 57 32.89 -29.23 -19.20
CA LEU A 57 31.49 -29.04 -19.55
C LEU A 57 30.55 -29.41 -18.40
N LEU A 58 30.82 -30.54 -17.74
CA LEU A 58 30.03 -31.00 -16.59
C LEU A 58 30.14 -30.00 -15.42
N ALA A 59 31.37 -29.55 -15.10
CA ALA A 59 31.57 -28.56 -14.05
C ALA A 59 30.86 -27.24 -14.33
N LEU A 60 30.89 -26.78 -15.59
CA LEU A 60 30.17 -25.58 -16.01
C LEU A 60 28.66 -25.74 -15.81
N THR A 61 28.10 -26.87 -16.26
CA THR A 61 26.66 -27.17 -16.10
C THR A 61 26.26 -27.20 -14.62
N ILE A 62 27.07 -27.84 -13.77
CA ILE A 62 26.80 -27.90 -12.33
C ILE A 62 26.86 -26.52 -11.71
N VAL A 63 27.87 -25.73 -12.02
CA VAL A 63 28.01 -24.36 -11.47
C VAL A 63 26.88 -23.46 -11.90
N ILE A 64 26.50 -23.46 -13.18
CA ILE A 64 25.34 -22.70 -13.66
C ILE A 64 24.08 -23.12 -12.91
N ASN A 65 23.83 -24.43 -12.78
CA ASN A 65 22.66 -24.93 -12.07
C ASN A 65 22.65 -24.45 -10.60
N LEU A 66 23.77 -24.59 -9.89
CA LEU A 66 23.89 -24.16 -8.49
C LEU A 66 23.71 -22.63 -8.32
N ILE A 67 24.19 -21.84 -9.26
CA ILE A 67 23.97 -20.38 -9.25
C ILE A 67 22.50 -20.05 -9.47
N CYS A 68 21.87 -20.68 -10.49
CA CYS A 68 20.48 -20.43 -10.81
C CYS A 68 19.49 -20.91 -9.76
N THR A 69 19.75 -22.06 -9.09
CA THR A 69 18.88 -22.60 -8.05
C THR A 69 19.24 -22.12 -6.63
N GLY A 70 20.34 -21.39 -6.48
CA GLY A 70 20.84 -20.83 -5.22
C GLY A 70 20.78 -19.30 -5.22
N PRO A 71 21.95 -18.63 -5.30
CA PRO A 71 22.01 -17.18 -5.08
C PRO A 71 21.24 -16.32 -6.10
N MET A 72 20.92 -16.87 -7.28
CA MET A 72 20.19 -16.17 -8.34
C MET A 72 18.73 -16.64 -8.46
N SER A 73 18.25 -17.57 -7.63
CA SER A 73 16.90 -18.15 -7.79
C SER A 73 15.80 -17.09 -7.69
N THR A 74 15.82 -16.25 -6.67
CA THR A 74 14.81 -15.21 -6.48
C THR A 74 14.78 -14.23 -7.66
N MET A 75 15.95 -13.82 -8.17
CA MET A 75 16.03 -12.91 -9.31
C MET A 75 15.50 -13.58 -10.60
N LEU A 76 15.80 -14.85 -10.80
CA LEU A 76 15.30 -15.62 -11.94
C LEU A 76 13.80 -15.85 -11.84
N ASP A 77 13.27 -16.11 -10.65
CA ASP A 77 11.85 -16.27 -10.42
C ASP A 77 11.10 -14.96 -10.70
N LEU A 78 11.65 -13.83 -10.29
CA LEU A 78 11.10 -12.50 -10.60
C LEU A 78 11.09 -12.19 -12.10
N VAL A 79 12.14 -12.58 -12.82
CA VAL A 79 12.26 -12.32 -14.28
C VAL A 79 11.45 -13.33 -15.10
N SER A 80 11.40 -14.59 -14.66
CA SER A 80 10.66 -15.64 -15.37
C SER A 80 9.15 -15.57 -15.17
N GLY A 81 8.69 -14.95 -14.10
CA GLY A 81 7.32 -14.47 -13.88
C GLY A 81 6.15 -15.43 -14.04
N SER A 82 6.39 -16.72 -14.22
CA SER A 82 5.35 -17.70 -14.58
C SER A 82 5.09 -18.75 -13.51
N GLY A 83 5.03 -18.32 -12.23
CA GLY A 83 4.51 -19.20 -11.20
C GLY A 83 3.02 -19.47 -11.43
N THR A 84 2.57 -20.72 -11.46
CA THR A 84 1.16 -21.07 -11.39
C THR A 84 0.82 -21.51 -9.98
N ILE A 85 -0.19 -20.88 -9.39
CA ILE A 85 -0.77 -21.33 -8.13
C ILE A 85 -1.89 -22.32 -8.48
N ASN A 86 -1.93 -23.48 -7.84
CA ASN A 86 -3.04 -24.40 -8.05
C ASN A 86 -4.32 -23.88 -7.39
N GLU A 87 -5.49 -24.28 -7.91
CA GLU A 87 -6.80 -23.79 -7.47
C GLU A 87 -7.05 -24.02 -5.97
N GLU A 88 -6.61 -25.15 -5.40
CA GLU A 88 -6.77 -25.46 -3.98
C GLU A 88 -5.99 -24.49 -3.10
N THR A 89 -4.75 -24.18 -3.48
CA THR A 89 -3.90 -23.22 -2.75
C THR A 89 -4.47 -21.80 -2.87
N SER A 90 -4.97 -21.42 -4.06
CA SER A 90 -5.62 -20.13 -4.27
C SER A 90 -6.86 -19.98 -3.40
N ALA A 91 -7.74 -20.99 -3.39
CA ALA A 91 -8.96 -20.99 -2.55
C ALA A 91 -8.64 -20.89 -1.05
N LYS A 92 -7.62 -21.60 -0.57
CA LYS A 92 -7.19 -21.50 0.84
C LYS A 92 -6.62 -20.12 1.16
N ALA A 93 -5.87 -19.51 0.23
CA ALA A 93 -5.35 -18.16 0.41
C ALA A 93 -6.49 -17.13 0.48
N THR A 94 -7.49 -17.23 -0.40
CA THR A 94 -8.69 -16.39 -0.38
C THR A 94 -9.43 -16.52 0.96
N GLN A 95 -9.69 -17.75 1.40
CA GLN A 95 -10.32 -17.99 2.70
C GLN A 95 -9.55 -17.35 3.85
N LEU A 96 -8.23 -17.54 3.88
CA LEU A 96 -7.38 -16.98 4.94
C LEU A 96 -7.36 -15.44 4.91
N VAL A 97 -7.35 -14.82 3.73
CA VAL A 97 -7.44 -13.35 3.60
C VAL A 97 -8.77 -12.84 4.17
N ASN A 98 -9.86 -13.52 3.89
CA ASN A 98 -11.18 -13.18 4.42
C ASN A 98 -11.24 -13.32 5.95
N GLU A 99 -10.68 -14.38 6.51
CA GLU A 99 -10.54 -14.58 7.96
C GLU A 99 -9.70 -13.48 8.61
N ILE A 100 -8.53 -13.17 8.04
CA ILE A 100 -7.65 -12.11 8.53
C ILE A 100 -8.37 -10.75 8.51
N THR A 101 -9.09 -10.44 7.45
CA THR A 101 -9.84 -9.18 7.37
C THR A 101 -10.95 -9.12 8.41
N ALA A 102 -11.75 -10.20 8.54
CA ALA A 102 -12.85 -10.26 9.51
C ALA A 102 -12.33 -10.09 10.96
N GLU A 103 -11.21 -10.72 11.29
CA GLU A 103 -10.57 -10.56 12.61
C GLU A 103 -9.88 -9.19 12.79
N GLY A 104 -9.42 -8.57 11.68
CA GLY A 104 -8.74 -7.28 11.69
C GLY A 104 -9.66 -6.08 11.77
N VAL A 105 -10.92 -6.21 11.40
CA VAL A 105 -11.91 -5.13 11.51
C VAL A 105 -12.14 -4.77 12.97
N VAL A 106 -12.09 -3.47 13.27
CA VAL A 106 -12.34 -2.94 14.62
C VAL A 106 -13.72 -2.29 14.67
N LEU A 107 -14.56 -2.75 15.56
CA LEU A 107 -15.81 -2.07 15.94
C LEU A 107 -15.48 -1.03 17.02
N ALA A 108 -15.31 0.23 16.58
CA ALA A 108 -14.92 1.33 17.47
C ALA A 108 -16.13 1.97 18.19
N LYS A 109 -17.31 1.92 17.56
CA LYS A 109 -18.57 2.45 18.11
C LYS A 109 -19.74 1.60 17.62
N ASP A 110 -20.70 1.30 18.51
CA ASP A 110 -21.99 0.71 18.17
C ASP A 110 -23.03 1.21 19.18
N GLU A 111 -23.84 2.15 18.77
CA GLU A 111 -24.95 2.71 19.52
C GLU A 111 -26.27 2.28 18.88
N ASP A 112 -27.29 2.09 19.69
CA ASP A 112 -28.64 1.68 19.29
C ASP A 112 -28.69 0.33 18.52
N ASN A 113 -27.61 -0.47 18.55
CA ASN A 113 -27.43 -1.72 17.81
C ASN A 113 -27.61 -1.52 16.30
N VAL A 114 -27.02 -0.48 15.72
CA VAL A 114 -27.02 -0.24 14.28
C VAL A 114 -26.25 -1.33 13.53
N LEU A 115 -25.37 -2.02 14.23
CA LEU A 115 -24.67 -3.23 13.79
C LEU A 115 -24.95 -4.37 14.79
N PRO A 116 -24.96 -5.66 14.33
CA PRO A 116 -24.88 -6.06 12.94
C PRO A 116 -26.20 -5.83 12.18
N MET A 117 -26.09 -5.69 10.85
CA MET A 117 -27.24 -5.61 9.96
C MET A 117 -27.78 -7.00 9.61
N ALA A 118 -29.08 -7.22 9.70
CA ALA A 118 -29.66 -8.50 9.33
C ALA A 118 -29.54 -8.78 7.82
N SER A 119 -29.43 -10.05 7.44
CA SER A 119 -29.51 -10.43 6.03
C SER A 119 -30.84 -9.99 5.41
N GLY A 120 -30.78 -9.43 4.20
CA GLY A 120 -31.92 -8.80 3.52
C GLY A 120 -32.12 -7.33 3.89
N SER A 121 -31.28 -6.76 4.77
CA SER A 121 -31.28 -5.32 5.03
C SER A 121 -30.85 -4.53 3.82
N LYS A 122 -31.36 -3.30 3.72
CA LYS A 122 -30.99 -2.32 2.71
C LYS A 122 -30.07 -1.26 3.31
N LEU A 123 -29.09 -0.82 2.54
CA LEU A 123 -28.07 0.11 2.98
C LEU A 123 -27.73 1.13 1.89
N ASN A 124 -27.84 2.42 2.20
CA ASN A 124 -27.30 3.47 1.34
C ASN A 124 -25.82 3.62 1.64
N VAL A 125 -24.94 3.38 0.65
CA VAL A 125 -23.49 3.52 0.82
C VAL A 125 -23.03 4.78 0.14
N PHE A 126 -22.62 5.75 0.93
CA PHE A 126 -22.13 7.07 0.52
C PHE A 126 -20.61 7.14 0.56
N GLY A 127 -20.09 8.13 -0.16
CA GLY A 127 -18.68 8.42 -0.31
C GLY A 127 -18.09 7.75 -1.55
N TRP A 128 -17.34 8.52 -2.33
CA TRP A 128 -16.65 8.01 -3.52
C TRP A 128 -15.77 6.78 -3.21
N SER A 129 -15.21 6.75 -2.02
CA SER A 129 -14.40 5.64 -1.51
C SER A 129 -15.17 4.31 -1.42
N SER A 130 -16.51 4.32 -1.45
CA SER A 130 -17.31 3.09 -1.45
C SER A 130 -17.14 2.26 -2.72
N THR A 131 -16.92 2.92 -3.86
CA THR A 131 -16.64 2.28 -5.15
C THR A 131 -15.15 2.15 -5.44
N ASN A 132 -14.31 2.86 -4.67
CA ASN A 132 -12.87 2.88 -4.80
C ASN A 132 -12.18 2.71 -3.44
N PRO A 133 -12.39 1.58 -2.73
CA PRO A 133 -11.82 1.36 -1.41
C PRO A 133 -10.29 1.15 -1.45
N CYS A 134 -9.66 1.23 -0.28
CA CYS A 134 -8.26 0.91 -0.09
C CYS A 134 -8.10 -0.61 0.11
N TYR A 135 -7.52 -1.29 -0.85
CA TYR A 135 -7.23 -2.72 -0.77
C TYR A 135 -5.91 -3.01 -0.09
N GLY A 136 -4.95 -2.11 -0.18
CA GLY A 136 -3.61 -2.28 0.37
C GLY A 136 -2.79 -1.00 0.23
N GLY A 137 -1.52 -1.08 0.63
CA GLY A 137 -0.56 0.00 0.47
C GLY A 137 -0.06 0.15 -0.97
N THR A 138 0.90 1.05 -1.12
CA THR A 138 1.64 1.27 -2.36
C THR A 138 2.91 0.43 -2.41
N GLY A 139 3.66 0.48 -3.50
CA GLY A 139 4.93 -0.25 -3.64
C GLY A 139 4.72 -1.78 -3.67
N SER A 140 5.50 -2.50 -2.88
CA SER A 140 5.44 -3.97 -2.82
C SER A 140 4.12 -4.51 -2.27
N GLY A 141 3.36 -3.68 -1.53
CA GLY A 141 2.04 -4.02 -0.99
C GLY A 141 0.88 -3.67 -1.93
N ALA A 142 1.16 -3.21 -3.15
CA ALA A 142 0.12 -2.85 -4.10
C ALA A 142 -0.69 -4.05 -4.57
N LEU A 143 -1.98 -3.80 -4.83
CA LEU A 143 -2.90 -4.80 -5.35
C LEU A 143 -2.45 -5.32 -6.72
N ASN A 144 -2.51 -6.63 -6.91
CA ASN A 144 -2.27 -7.23 -8.22
C ASN A 144 -3.59 -7.43 -8.99
N THR A 145 -3.88 -6.49 -9.88
CA THR A 145 -5.11 -6.49 -10.68
C THR A 145 -5.20 -7.62 -11.73
N ALA A 146 -4.16 -8.45 -11.88
CA ALA A 146 -4.22 -9.64 -12.72
C ALA A 146 -5.10 -10.76 -12.13
N TYR A 147 -5.46 -10.67 -10.85
CA TYR A 147 -6.33 -11.62 -10.16
C TYR A 147 -7.68 -10.97 -9.82
N PRO A 148 -8.75 -11.77 -9.68
CA PRO A 148 -10.06 -11.25 -9.26
C PRO A 148 -9.97 -10.51 -7.93
N VAL A 149 -10.70 -9.41 -7.83
CA VAL A 149 -10.77 -8.55 -6.64
C VAL A 149 -12.23 -8.51 -6.18
N THR A 150 -12.46 -8.73 -4.91
CA THR A 150 -13.77 -8.50 -4.28
C THR A 150 -13.78 -7.08 -3.74
N ASP A 151 -14.65 -6.23 -4.27
CA ASP A 151 -14.84 -4.87 -3.78
C ASP A 151 -15.79 -4.83 -2.55
N LEU A 152 -15.90 -3.64 -1.94
CA LEU A 152 -16.68 -3.43 -0.74
C LEU A 152 -18.17 -3.73 -0.95
N LEU A 153 -18.74 -3.27 -2.06
CA LEU A 153 -20.16 -3.46 -2.36
C LEU A 153 -20.48 -4.93 -2.64
N THR A 154 -19.60 -5.63 -3.37
CA THR A 154 -19.69 -7.08 -3.58
C THR A 154 -19.64 -7.83 -2.26
N GLY A 155 -18.70 -7.48 -1.36
CA GLY A 155 -18.62 -8.11 -0.04
C GLY A 155 -19.87 -7.91 0.82
N LEU A 156 -20.51 -6.74 0.74
CA LEU A 156 -21.81 -6.50 1.40
C LEU A 156 -22.94 -7.34 0.78
N HIS A 157 -23.00 -7.42 -0.55
CA HIS A 157 -24.00 -8.24 -1.27
C HIS A 157 -23.85 -9.72 -0.93
N ASP A 158 -22.63 -10.25 -0.91
CA ASP A 158 -22.37 -11.64 -0.57
C ASP A 158 -22.80 -11.99 0.87
N ALA A 159 -22.75 -10.98 1.76
CA ALA A 159 -23.27 -11.08 3.13
C ALA A 159 -24.80 -10.87 3.23
N GLY A 160 -25.49 -10.69 2.11
CA GLY A 160 -26.94 -10.53 2.04
C GLY A 160 -27.45 -9.13 2.33
N ILE A 161 -26.62 -8.10 2.20
CA ILE A 161 -27.00 -6.70 2.37
C ILE A 161 -27.20 -6.07 1.00
N GLU A 162 -28.40 -5.54 0.73
CA GLU A 162 -28.71 -4.85 -0.51
C GLU A 162 -28.20 -3.41 -0.45
N THR A 163 -27.38 -3.01 -1.41
CA THR A 163 -26.89 -1.63 -1.51
C THR A 163 -27.61 -0.83 -2.58
N ASN A 164 -27.66 0.49 -2.43
CA ASN A 164 -28.32 1.39 -3.37
C ASN A 164 -27.48 1.55 -4.64
N GLU A 165 -27.93 0.96 -5.75
CA GLU A 165 -27.23 0.98 -7.04
C GLU A 165 -27.16 2.38 -7.67
N GLU A 166 -28.12 3.27 -7.38
CA GLU A 166 -28.10 4.65 -7.89
C GLU A 166 -26.88 5.39 -7.33
N LEU A 167 -26.58 5.24 -6.03
CA LEU A 167 -25.42 5.88 -5.40
C LEU A 167 -24.11 5.28 -5.93
N SER A 168 -23.98 3.98 -6.03
CA SER A 168 -22.77 3.34 -6.54
C SER A 168 -22.50 3.73 -8.00
N LYS A 169 -23.56 3.80 -8.81
CA LYS A 169 -23.46 4.29 -10.18
C LYS A 169 -23.05 5.76 -10.25
N PHE A 170 -23.61 6.61 -9.40
CA PHE A 170 -23.23 8.02 -9.32
C PHE A 170 -21.74 8.20 -9.07
N TYR A 171 -21.15 7.50 -8.10
CA TYR A 171 -19.73 7.58 -7.80
C TYR A 171 -18.85 7.03 -8.92
N THR A 172 -19.26 5.91 -9.52
CA THR A 172 -18.52 5.30 -10.65
C THR A 172 -18.54 6.20 -11.88
N ASP A 173 -19.69 6.82 -12.19
CA ASP A 173 -19.82 7.77 -13.31
C ASP A 173 -19.01 9.06 -13.06
N TYR A 174 -18.93 9.50 -11.80
CA TYR A 174 -18.17 10.68 -11.42
C TYR A 174 -16.66 10.49 -11.63
N LYS A 175 -16.10 9.43 -11.07
CA LYS A 175 -14.71 9.02 -11.30
C LYS A 175 -14.52 7.53 -11.01
N ALA A 176 -14.19 6.77 -12.05
CA ALA A 176 -14.08 5.31 -11.95
C ALA A 176 -12.80 4.84 -11.26
N ASP A 177 -11.68 5.53 -11.48
CA ASP A 177 -10.37 5.07 -11.04
C ASP A 177 -9.83 5.93 -9.90
N ARG A 178 -9.23 5.26 -8.90
CA ARG A 178 -8.50 5.92 -7.81
C ARG A 178 -7.25 6.61 -8.36
N PRO A 179 -6.97 7.86 -7.93
CA PRO A 179 -5.69 8.51 -8.16
C PRO A 179 -4.52 7.66 -7.68
N SER A 180 -3.45 7.64 -8.46
CA SER A 180 -2.32 6.76 -8.17
C SER A 180 -1.41 7.37 -7.11
N VAL A 181 -1.25 6.67 -6.00
CA VAL A 181 -0.24 7.00 -4.98
C VAL A 181 0.79 5.89 -4.97
N GLY A 182 2.00 6.21 -5.37
CA GLY A 182 3.09 5.25 -5.47
C GLY A 182 4.44 5.88 -5.09
N MET A 183 5.50 5.10 -5.18
CA MET A 183 6.84 5.55 -4.84
C MET A 183 7.33 6.71 -5.73
N VAL A 184 6.89 6.76 -6.98
CA VAL A 184 7.39 7.69 -8.01
C VAL A 184 6.34 8.74 -8.38
N GLU A 185 5.09 8.39 -8.36
CA GLU A 185 3.95 9.23 -8.68
C GLU A 185 3.01 9.27 -7.47
N GLN A 186 2.70 10.46 -7.01
CA GLN A 186 1.91 10.68 -5.80
C GLN A 186 0.80 11.68 -6.10
N ASP A 187 -0.32 11.18 -6.60
CA ASP A 187 -1.54 11.95 -6.77
C ASP A 187 -2.42 11.75 -5.51
N TRP A 188 -2.43 12.76 -4.65
CA TRP A 188 -3.13 12.75 -3.37
C TRP A 188 -4.60 13.17 -3.47
N THR A 189 -5.12 13.33 -4.68
CA THR A 189 -6.50 13.74 -4.93
C THR A 189 -7.49 12.81 -4.23
N LEU A 190 -8.42 13.39 -3.49
CA LEU A 190 -9.58 12.72 -2.92
C LEU A 190 -10.81 13.18 -3.71
N PRO A 191 -11.28 12.40 -4.68
CA PRO A 191 -12.32 12.87 -5.60
C PRO A 191 -13.72 12.69 -5.02
N GLU A 192 -13.98 13.17 -3.81
CA GLU A 192 -15.33 13.21 -3.25
C GLU A 192 -16.16 14.26 -3.99
N PRO A 193 -17.36 13.89 -4.53
CA PRO A 193 -18.20 14.82 -5.25
C PRO A 193 -18.66 15.99 -4.40
N ASN A 194 -18.76 17.18 -5.01
CA ASN A 194 -19.38 18.31 -4.37
C ASN A 194 -20.85 17.99 -4.01
N VAL A 195 -21.29 18.39 -2.83
CA VAL A 195 -22.66 18.14 -2.34
C VAL A 195 -23.75 18.69 -3.26
N ASN A 196 -23.44 19.70 -4.06
CA ASN A 196 -24.36 20.24 -5.08
C ASN A 196 -24.72 19.24 -6.19
N LEU A 197 -23.95 18.15 -6.32
CA LEU A 197 -24.23 17.08 -7.28
C LEU A 197 -25.21 16.05 -6.74
N TYR A 198 -25.49 16.03 -5.45
CA TYR A 198 -26.52 15.20 -4.83
C TYR A 198 -27.85 15.90 -4.96
N THR A 199 -28.65 15.49 -5.95
CA THR A 199 -29.93 16.11 -6.22
C THR A 199 -30.98 15.73 -5.14
N ASP A 200 -32.00 16.59 -4.97
CA ASP A 200 -33.11 16.30 -4.05
C ASP A 200 -33.77 14.95 -4.41
N GLU A 201 -33.93 14.63 -5.69
CA GLU A 201 -34.49 13.37 -6.17
C GLU A 201 -33.62 12.17 -5.72
N MET A 202 -32.29 12.25 -5.87
CA MET A 202 -31.37 11.21 -5.41
C MET A 202 -31.49 11.00 -3.90
N MET A 203 -31.55 12.07 -3.13
CA MET A 203 -31.66 11.98 -1.65
C MET A 203 -33.05 11.47 -1.23
N GLU A 204 -34.12 11.80 -1.92
CA GLU A 204 -35.45 11.22 -1.67
C GLU A 204 -35.49 9.72 -2.00
N ASN A 205 -34.88 9.32 -3.12
CA ASN A 205 -34.76 7.91 -3.48
C ASN A 205 -33.92 7.14 -2.46
N ALA A 206 -32.82 7.69 -1.99
CA ALA A 206 -31.99 7.09 -0.95
C ALA A 206 -32.78 6.89 0.35
N LYS A 207 -33.53 7.89 0.81
CA LYS A 207 -34.41 7.78 2.00
C LYS A 207 -35.53 6.76 1.82
N ALA A 208 -36.08 6.64 0.60
CA ALA A 208 -37.08 5.64 0.30
C ALA A 208 -36.51 4.21 0.22
N PHE A 209 -35.21 4.08 -0.11
CA PHE A 209 -34.51 2.80 -0.20
C PHE A 209 -34.22 2.22 1.18
N SER A 210 -33.62 3.01 2.10
CA SER A 210 -33.24 2.60 3.45
C SER A 210 -33.21 3.79 4.39
N ASP A 211 -33.49 3.57 5.67
CA ASP A 211 -33.32 4.54 6.76
C ASP A 211 -31.89 4.54 7.34
N THR A 212 -31.04 3.66 6.84
CA THR A 212 -29.65 3.50 7.30
C THR A 212 -28.69 3.88 6.18
N ALA A 213 -27.69 4.65 6.53
CA ALA A 213 -26.60 5.07 5.65
C ALA A 213 -25.24 4.59 6.17
N MET A 214 -24.34 4.27 5.25
CA MET A 214 -22.92 4.03 5.54
C MET A 214 -22.11 5.08 4.77
N VAL A 215 -21.17 5.73 5.44
CA VAL A 215 -20.21 6.64 4.80
C VAL A 215 -18.83 5.99 4.83
N VAL A 216 -18.20 5.90 3.68
CA VAL A 216 -16.88 5.26 3.51
C VAL A 216 -15.82 6.32 3.22
N ILE A 217 -14.84 6.42 4.09
CA ILE A 217 -13.68 7.30 3.97
C ILE A 217 -12.42 6.45 3.85
N THR A 218 -11.53 6.77 2.93
CA THR A 218 -10.26 6.05 2.74
C THR A 218 -9.06 6.96 2.77
N ARG A 219 -7.96 6.42 3.27
CA ARG A 219 -6.63 7.02 3.12
C ARG A 219 -5.66 5.95 2.62
N VAL A 220 -5.05 6.20 1.49
CA VAL A 220 -4.04 5.31 0.90
C VAL A 220 -2.66 5.85 1.24
N GLY A 221 -1.77 4.98 1.66
CA GLY A 221 -0.36 5.29 1.90
C GLY A 221 0.46 4.01 1.77
N GLY A 222 1.76 4.12 1.83
CA GLY A 222 2.63 2.94 1.74
C GLY A 222 4.08 3.29 1.40
N GLU A 223 4.80 2.30 0.89
CA GLU A 223 6.22 2.40 0.62
C GLU A 223 6.57 3.57 -0.31
N GLY A 224 7.43 4.48 0.18
CA GLY A 224 7.88 5.65 -0.58
C GLY A 224 6.83 6.76 -0.75
N ALA A 225 5.66 6.64 -0.12
CA ALA A 225 4.57 7.60 -0.18
C ALA A 225 4.21 8.09 1.22
N ASP A 226 5.09 8.89 1.83
CA ASP A 226 4.81 9.53 3.12
C ASP A 226 3.65 10.51 2.98
N LEU A 227 2.75 10.45 3.96
CA LEU A 227 1.53 11.23 3.93
C LEU A 227 1.80 12.73 4.07
N PRO A 228 1.14 13.58 3.26
CA PRO A 228 1.28 15.02 3.37
C PRO A 228 0.81 15.55 4.74
N THR A 229 1.62 16.44 5.30
CA THR A 229 1.32 17.15 6.55
C THR A 229 0.77 18.55 6.33
N ASP A 230 0.63 18.98 5.09
CA ASP A 230 0.04 20.26 4.68
C ASP A 230 -0.55 20.09 3.28
N MET A 231 -1.85 19.81 3.23
CA MET A 231 -2.56 19.54 1.99
C MET A 231 -2.75 20.80 1.13
N ALA A 232 -2.89 21.96 1.73
CA ALA A 232 -2.97 23.22 0.98
C ALA A 232 -1.69 23.44 0.14
N SER A 233 -0.53 23.06 0.68
CA SER A 233 0.73 23.11 -0.07
C SER A 233 0.83 22.07 -1.18
N VAL A 234 0.15 20.93 -1.06
CA VAL A 234 0.06 19.94 -2.15
C VAL A 234 -0.81 20.49 -3.28
N VAL A 235 -1.95 21.09 -2.96
CA VAL A 235 -2.88 21.70 -3.92
C VAL A 235 -2.22 22.85 -4.71
N ASP A 236 -1.51 23.74 -4.04
CA ASP A 236 -0.84 24.88 -4.70
C ASP A 236 0.49 24.52 -5.37
N GLY A 237 0.92 23.24 -5.23
CA GLY A 237 2.16 22.73 -5.82
C GLY A 237 3.44 23.20 -5.11
N SER A 238 3.34 23.81 -3.95
CA SER A 238 4.49 24.23 -3.12
C SER A 238 5.01 23.12 -2.21
N TRP A 239 4.26 22.03 -2.06
CA TRP A 239 4.68 20.86 -1.30
C TRP A 239 5.89 20.21 -1.98
N ILE A 240 7.05 20.45 -1.41
CA ILE A 240 8.28 19.77 -1.80
C ILE A 240 8.77 19.04 -0.58
N ARG A 241 8.76 17.70 -0.62
CA ARG A 241 9.34 16.92 0.45
C ARG A 241 10.80 17.30 0.64
N ARG A 242 11.22 17.43 1.89
CA ARG A 242 12.59 17.86 2.23
C ARG A 242 13.65 16.89 1.71
N VAL A 243 13.33 15.62 1.59
CA VAL A 243 14.17 14.61 0.92
C VAL A 243 14.48 15.02 -0.52
N ALA A 244 13.52 15.56 -1.25
CA ALA A 244 13.75 16.07 -2.60
C ALA A 244 14.76 17.23 -2.65
N GLN A 245 14.79 18.05 -1.62
CA GLN A 245 15.77 19.14 -1.51
C GLN A 245 17.20 18.64 -1.20
N ALA A 246 17.32 17.51 -0.49
CA ALA A 246 18.62 16.91 -0.16
C ALA A 246 19.27 16.22 -1.38
N TYR A 247 18.48 15.69 -2.30
CA TYR A 247 18.98 15.00 -3.51
C TYR A 247 19.38 15.91 -4.68
N GLY A 248 19.25 17.25 -4.53
CA GLY A 248 19.46 18.16 -5.65
C GLY A 248 18.36 18.07 -6.72
N SER A 249 18.02 19.20 -7.28
CA SER A 249 16.77 19.58 -7.89
C SER A 249 16.15 18.66 -8.97
N GLU A 250 16.91 17.89 -9.73
CA GLU A 250 16.32 17.16 -10.86
C GLU A 250 15.87 15.73 -10.52
N ARG A 251 16.56 15.04 -9.64
CA ARG A 251 16.18 13.67 -9.23
C ARG A 251 15.17 13.66 -8.09
N GLY A 252 15.30 14.57 -7.15
CA GLY A 252 14.41 14.67 -6.01
C GLY A 252 13.00 15.08 -6.41
N THR A 253 12.86 16.10 -7.27
CA THR A 253 11.56 16.58 -7.76
C THR A 253 10.80 15.54 -8.57
N ALA A 254 11.47 14.67 -9.32
CA ALA A 254 10.80 13.62 -10.09
C ALA A 254 10.24 12.48 -9.23
N TYR A 255 10.79 12.27 -8.02
CA TYR A 255 10.42 11.14 -7.16
C TYR A 255 9.45 11.49 -6.03
N TYR A 256 9.27 12.78 -5.71
CA TYR A 256 8.61 13.18 -4.45
C TYR A 256 7.64 14.35 -4.59
N ASN A 257 7.28 14.75 -5.80
CA ASN A 257 6.25 15.77 -5.98
C ASN A 257 4.87 15.14 -5.77
N GLY A 258 4.23 15.52 -4.69
CA GLY A 258 2.80 15.30 -4.53
C GLY A 258 2.03 16.21 -5.48
N THR A 259 0.98 15.70 -6.09
CA THR A 259 0.02 16.46 -6.91
C THR A 259 -1.37 16.31 -6.31
N TYR A 260 -2.22 17.30 -6.61
CA TYR A 260 -3.62 17.28 -6.26
C TYR A 260 -4.42 17.92 -7.40
N ASP A 261 -5.42 17.23 -7.90
CA ASP A 261 -6.35 17.77 -8.91
C ASP A 261 -7.62 18.23 -8.21
N ASP A 262 -7.71 19.55 -7.95
CA ASP A 262 -8.87 20.19 -7.37
C ASP A 262 -9.92 20.60 -8.42
N SER A 263 -9.64 20.38 -9.71
CA SER A 263 -10.52 20.77 -10.81
C SER A 263 -11.88 20.05 -10.78
N LEU A 264 -11.94 18.83 -10.23
CA LEU A 264 -13.16 18.07 -10.06
C LEU A 264 -14.09 18.69 -9.01
N ASN A 265 -13.55 19.43 -8.05
CA ASN A 265 -14.25 19.95 -6.88
C ASN A 265 -14.30 21.47 -6.81
N GLU A 266 -13.92 22.15 -7.89
CA GLU A 266 -13.92 23.64 -8.00
C GLU A 266 -13.01 24.34 -6.99
N GLY A 267 -11.97 23.66 -6.49
CA GLY A 267 -11.06 24.16 -5.48
C GLY A 267 -11.62 24.06 -4.06
N ASN A 268 -10.79 24.43 -3.10
CA ASN A 268 -11.18 24.56 -1.70
C ASN A 268 -11.43 23.25 -0.95
N ASP A 269 -10.74 22.18 -1.38
CA ASP A 269 -10.86 20.88 -0.70
C ASP A 269 -10.14 20.83 0.66
N TRP A 270 -9.21 21.76 0.88
CA TRP A 270 -8.36 21.77 2.07
C TRP A 270 -8.09 23.18 2.56
N ASP A 271 -8.22 23.40 3.84
CA ASP A 271 -7.82 24.64 4.50
C ASP A 271 -6.31 24.64 4.80
N LYS A 272 -5.79 25.82 5.09
CA LYS A 272 -4.38 25.96 5.45
C LYS A 272 -4.10 25.31 6.79
N GLY A 273 -3.17 24.37 6.79
CA GLY A 273 -2.76 23.62 7.98
C GLY A 273 -3.41 22.25 8.07
N ASP A 274 -4.32 21.94 7.15
CA ASP A 274 -4.91 20.61 7.08
C ASP A 274 -3.92 19.58 6.61
N HIS A 275 -4.01 18.40 7.20
CA HIS A 275 -3.16 17.26 6.84
C HIS A 275 -4.00 16.11 6.26
N PHE A 276 -3.35 15.19 5.57
CA PHE A 276 -4.04 14.10 4.86
C PHE A 276 -4.82 13.14 5.79
N LEU A 277 -4.50 13.08 7.08
CA LEU A 277 -5.13 12.18 8.06
C LEU A 277 -6.30 12.81 8.83
N GLN A 278 -6.93 13.83 8.28
CA GLN A 278 -8.20 14.40 8.73
C GLN A 278 -9.21 14.42 7.59
N LEU A 279 -10.45 14.82 7.86
CA LEU A 279 -11.46 15.05 6.81
C LEU A 279 -10.99 16.15 5.86
N SER A 280 -11.28 15.99 4.57
CA SER A 280 -11.30 17.11 3.63
C SER A 280 -12.62 17.87 3.77
N ASN A 281 -12.65 19.13 3.29
CA ASN A 281 -13.88 19.93 3.31
C ASN A 281 -15.04 19.22 2.57
N ARG A 282 -14.73 18.43 1.52
CA ARG A 282 -15.75 17.63 0.80
C ARG A 282 -16.29 16.47 1.62
N GLU A 283 -15.45 15.83 2.39
CA GLU A 283 -15.87 14.74 3.27
C GLU A 283 -16.68 15.28 4.44
N GLU A 284 -16.38 16.48 4.95
CA GLU A 284 -17.20 17.17 5.95
C GLU A 284 -18.57 17.55 5.39
N ASP A 285 -18.61 18.18 4.21
CA ASP A 285 -19.86 18.50 3.49
C ASP A 285 -20.72 17.24 3.26
N LEU A 286 -20.08 16.10 2.91
CA LEU A 286 -20.79 14.82 2.76
C LEU A 286 -21.38 14.34 4.08
N LEU A 287 -20.62 14.42 5.17
CA LEU A 287 -21.12 14.02 6.49
C LEU A 287 -22.29 14.91 6.92
N ASP A 288 -22.21 16.21 6.68
CA ASP A 288 -23.31 17.16 6.94
C ASP A 288 -24.57 16.79 6.13
N LEU A 289 -24.39 16.48 4.85
CA LEU A 289 -25.49 16.06 3.99
C LEU A 289 -26.14 14.77 4.49
N VAL A 290 -25.32 13.74 4.76
CA VAL A 290 -25.82 12.41 5.14
C VAL A 290 -26.48 12.48 6.53
N THR A 291 -25.86 13.09 7.52
CA THR A 291 -26.39 13.16 8.89
C THR A 291 -27.59 14.09 9.03
N SER A 292 -27.79 15.01 8.09
CA SER A 292 -29.02 15.81 7.99
C SER A 292 -30.20 15.02 7.41
N ASN A 293 -29.96 13.90 6.76
CA ASN A 293 -30.98 13.08 6.10
C ASN A 293 -31.21 11.71 6.73
N PHE A 294 -30.26 11.21 7.53
CA PHE A 294 -30.31 9.88 8.15
C PHE A 294 -29.95 9.94 9.63
N ASP A 295 -30.78 9.30 10.46
CA ASP A 295 -30.53 9.19 11.91
C ASP A 295 -29.65 7.97 12.27
N ASN A 296 -29.48 7.02 11.35
CA ASN A 296 -28.71 5.80 11.52
C ASN A 296 -27.56 5.79 10.52
N VAL A 297 -26.40 6.27 10.96
CA VAL A 297 -25.21 6.36 10.10
C VAL A 297 -24.12 5.45 10.63
N ILE A 298 -23.52 4.68 9.73
CA ILE A 298 -22.33 3.86 9.98
C ILE A 298 -21.16 4.51 9.25
N LEU A 299 -20.11 4.87 9.99
CA LEU A 299 -18.87 5.35 9.39
C LEU A 299 -17.90 4.19 9.22
N VAL A 300 -17.31 4.06 8.03
CA VAL A 300 -16.22 3.13 7.74
C VAL A 300 -14.98 3.94 7.39
N TYR A 301 -13.97 3.84 8.23
CA TYR A 301 -12.64 4.30 7.86
C TYR A 301 -11.83 3.11 7.31
N ASN A 302 -11.48 3.17 6.04
CA ASN A 302 -10.73 2.14 5.35
C ASN A 302 -9.31 2.64 5.04
N GLY A 303 -8.38 2.26 5.90
CA GLY A 303 -6.98 2.68 5.80
C GLY A 303 -6.12 2.03 6.88
N ALA A 304 -4.81 2.11 6.72
CA ALA A 304 -3.83 1.51 7.64
C ALA A 304 -3.29 2.50 8.69
N ASN A 305 -3.52 3.81 8.49
CA ASN A 305 -3.00 4.85 9.38
C ASN A 305 -4.08 5.26 10.39
N ALA A 306 -3.67 5.71 11.56
CA ALA A 306 -4.57 6.40 12.46
C ALA A 306 -5.13 7.65 11.79
N PHE A 307 -6.42 7.90 11.99
CA PHE A 307 -7.13 9.03 11.41
C PHE A 307 -7.66 9.93 12.51
N GLN A 308 -7.68 11.23 12.29
CA GLN A 308 -8.21 12.17 13.27
C GLN A 308 -9.73 12.07 13.28
N MET A 309 -10.30 11.61 14.40
CA MET A 309 -11.74 11.28 14.51
C MET A 309 -12.48 12.14 15.54
N ASP A 310 -11.95 13.28 15.89
CA ASP A 310 -12.59 14.17 16.87
C ASP A 310 -13.93 14.74 16.39
N PHE A 311 -14.14 14.79 15.06
CA PHE A 311 -15.41 15.18 14.44
C PHE A 311 -16.60 14.30 14.84
N LEU A 312 -16.37 13.05 15.28
CA LEU A 312 -17.45 12.15 15.70
C LEU A 312 -18.33 12.73 16.82
N LYS A 313 -17.83 13.66 17.62
CA LYS A 313 -18.59 14.34 18.68
C LYS A 313 -19.66 15.28 18.12
N ASP A 314 -19.46 15.77 16.89
CA ASP A 314 -20.32 16.74 16.25
C ASP A 314 -21.44 16.07 15.42
N TYR A 315 -21.33 14.74 15.19
CA TYR A 315 -22.26 13.93 14.40
C TYR A 315 -22.89 12.80 15.23
N PRO A 316 -23.86 13.10 16.11
CA PRO A 316 -24.50 12.08 16.96
C PRO A 316 -25.30 11.04 16.15
N GLN A 317 -25.61 11.28 14.89
CA GLN A 317 -26.23 10.33 13.98
C GLN A 317 -25.29 9.20 13.57
N ILE A 318 -23.97 9.38 13.70
CA ILE A 318 -23.00 8.30 13.48
C ILE A 318 -23.02 7.38 14.67
N LYS A 319 -23.81 6.31 14.58
CA LYS A 319 -24.04 5.32 15.63
C LYS A 319 -23.12 4.11 15.53
N GLY A 320 -22.63 3.79 14.33
CA GLY A 320 -21.64 2.73 14.10
C GLY A 320 -20.34 3.30 13.57
N VAL A 321 -19.19 2.79 14.05
CA VAL A 321 -17.87 3.12 13.48
C VAL A 321 -17.06 1.84 13.33
N LEU A 322 -16.68 1.54 12.10
CA LEU A 322 -15.82 0.42 11.74
C LEU A 322 -14.48 0.94 11.18
N LEU A 323 -13.38 0.42 11.73
CA LEU A 323 -12.06 0.64 11.18
C LEU A 323 -11.66 -0.61 10.39
N CYS A 324 -11.50 -0.45 9.08
CA CYS A 324 -11.20 -1.53 8.16
C CYS A 324 -9.82 -1.29 7.55
N PRO A 325 -8.80 -2.12 7.84
CA PRO A 325 -7.49 -1.99 7.20
C PRO A 325 -7.57 -2.34 5.72
N GLY A 326 -6.46 -2.24 5.00
CA GLY A 326 -6.38 -2.74 3.62
C GLY A 326 -6.70 -4.24 3.57
N THR A 327 -7.65 -4.59 2.71
CA THR A 327 -8.30 -5.92 2.68
C THR A 327 -7.60 -6.93 1.77
N GLY A 328 -6.63 -6.48 0.96
CA GLY A 328 -6.09 -7.32 -0.10
C GLY A 328 -7.16 -7.64 -1.14
N GLN A 329 -7.00 -8.75 -1.87
CA GLN A 329 -7.81 -9.04 -3.05
C GLN A 329 -9.24 -9.50 -2.76
N SER A 330 -9.48 -10.16 -1.63
CA SER A 330 -10.79 -10.76 -1.33
C SER A 330 -11.37 -10.38 0.03
N GLY A 331 -10.60 -9.66 0.86
CA GLY A 331 -10.97 -9.48 2.27
C GLY A 331 -12.27 -8.70 2.52
N PHE A 332 -12.82 -8.00 1.54
CA PHE A 332 -14.15 -7.39 1.69
C PHE A 332 -15.29 -8.42 1.84
N GLU A 333 -15.09 -9.69 1.45
CA GLU A 333 -16.01 -10.75 1.88
C GLU A 333 -16.02 -10.92 3.41
N GLY A 334 -14.83 -10.86 4.03
CA GLY A 334 -14.70 -10.89 5.49
C GLY A 334 -15.32 -9.67 6.17
N PHE A 335 -15.15 -8.47 5.56
CA PHE A 335 -15.79 -7.24 6.02
C PHE A 335 -17.33 -7.35 5.97
N GLY A 336 -17.90 -7.84 4.87
CA GLY A 336 -19.33 -8.07 4.74
C GLY A 336 -19.88 -9.00 5.84
N LYS A 337 -19.14 -10.05 6.19
CA LYS A 337 -19.49 -10.97 7.29
C LYS A 337 -19.48 -10.29 8.66
N VAL A 338 -18.62 -9.32 8.87
CA VAL A 338 -18.65 -8.51 10.10
C VAL A 338 -19.87 -7.61 10.12
N VAL A 339 -20.18 -6.93 9.02
CA VAL A 339 -21.35 -6.03 8.94
C VAL A 339 -22.65 -6.81 9.14
N SER A 340 -22.75 -8.03 8.58
CA SER A 340 -23.95 -8.90 8.73
C SER A 340 -24.04 -9.63 10.08
N GLY A 341 -22.95 -9.62 10.88
CA GLY A 341 -22.90 -10.35 12.14
C GLY A 341 -22.65 -11.86 11.99
N GLU A 342 -22.29 -12.34 10.80
CA GLU A 342 -21.84 -13.71 10.60
C GLU A 342 -20.54 -13.96 11.38
N VAL A 343 -19.67 -12.92 11.44
CA VAL A 343 -18.45 -12.91 12.23
C VAL A 343 -18.48 -11.74 13.20
N ASN A 344 -18.19 -11.99 14.46
CA ASN A 344 -18.08 -10.94 15.47
C ASN A 344 -16.70 -10.25 15.34
N PRO A 345 -16.63 -8.91 15.18
CA PRO A 345 -15.37 -8.21 15.05
C PRO A 345 -14.52 -8.37 16.31
N SER A 346 -13.26 -8.71 16.14
CA SER A 346 -12.32 -8.91 17.24
C SER A 346 -11.07 -8.04 17.16
N GLY A 347 -10.94 -7.26 16.08
CA GLY A 347 -9.82 -6.35 15.84
C GLY A 347 -9.65 -5.30 16.92
N ARG A 348 -8.42 -4.85 17.10
CA ARG A 348 -8.05 -3.76 18.00
C ARG A 348 -7.08 -2.84 17.29
N THR A 349 -7.17 -1.56 17.59
CA THR A 349 -6.21 -0.58 17.05
C THR A 349 -4.84 -0.82 17.65
N ALA A 350 -3.81 -0.75 16.79
CA ALA A 350 -2.41 -0.76 17.23
C ALA A 350 -2.00 0.61 17.80
N ASP A 351 -2.65 1.67 17.31
CA ASP A 351 -2.36 3.06 17.66
C ASP A 351 -3.49 3.67 18.47
N THR A 352 -3.16 4.73 19.22
CA THR A 352 -4.16 5.60 19.83
C THR A 352 -4.67 6.59 18.78
N TYR A 353 -5.98 6.64 18.59
CA TYR A 353 -6.64 7.63 17.75
C TYR A 353 -6.80 8.92 18.56
N VAL A 354 -5.96 9.89 18.26
CA VAL A 354 -5.95 11.18 18.96
C VAL A 354 -6.91 12.18 18.32
N SER A 355 -7.35 13.17 19.09
CA SER A 355 -8.25 14.20 18.61
C SER A 355 -7.55 15.28 17.78
N ASP A 356 -6.22 15.39 17.90
CA ASP A 356 -5.39 16.33 17.13
C ASP A 356 -4.02 15.69 16.94
N LEU A 357 -3.76 15.22 15.73
CA LEU A 357 -2.49 14.60 15.37
C LEU A 357 -1.33 15.60 15.42
N THR A 358 -1.59 16.90 15.20
CA THR A 358 -0.55 17.93 15.20
C THR A 358 -0.04 18.23 16.61
N ALA A 359 -0.84 17.90 17.64
CA ALA A 359 -0.45 18.03 19.04
C ALA A 359 0.39 16.83 19.52
N ALA A 360 0.48 15.75 18.75
CA ALA A 360 1.26 14.58 19.12
C ALA A 360 2.75 14.92 19.20
N PRO A 361 3.48 14.42 20.22
CA PRO A 361 4.89 14.78 20.41
C PRO A 361 5.81 14.36 19.27
N TRP A 362 5.41 13.36 18.50
CA TRP A 362 6.17 12.89 17.33
C TRP A 362 5.89 13.70 16.06
N TRP A 363 4.80 14.48 15.98
CA TRP A 363 4.38 15.17 14.77
C TRP A 363 5.47 16.05 14.15
N ASN A 364 6.18 16.81 14.99
CA ASN A 364 7.27 17.67 14.55
C ASN A 364 8.67 17.03 14.67
N ASN A 365 8.74 15.76 15.05
CA ASN A 365 9.99 15.10 15.39
C ASN A 365 10.28 13.84 14.55
N PHE A 366 9.52 13.64 13.48
CA PHE A 366 9.77 12.51 12.58
C PHE A 366 9.81 12.99 11.11
N GLY A 367 10.40 12.19 10.25
CA GLY A 367 10.47 12.47 8.83
C GLY A 367 11.64 13.38 8.42
N ASP A 368 11.43 14.18 7.40
CA ASP A 368 12.46 14.96 6.71
C ASP A 368 12.84 16.27 7.42
N PHE A 369 12.65 16.39 8.71
CA PHE A 369 12.95 17.61 9.44
C PHE A 369 14.48 17.85 9.51
N LYS A 370 14.90 19.06 9.14
CA LYS A 370 16.27 19.53 9.32
C LYS A 370 16.40 20.14 10.70
N TYR A 371 17.19 19.51 11.54
CA TYR A 371 17.54 20.05 12.84
C TYR A 371 18.77 20.94 12.71
N THR A 372 18.74 22.10 13.35
CA THR A 372 19.86 23.08 13.28
C THR A 372 21.05 22.73 14.16
N ASN A 373 20.93 21.74 15.01
CA ASN A 373 21.94 21.29 15.98
C ASN A 373 22.44 19.88 15.71
N THR A 374 22.54 19.48 14.45
CA THR A 374 22.95 18.12 14.04
C THR A 374 24.44 18.03 13.65
N GLU A 375 25.22 19.08 13.86
CA GLU A 375 26.65 19.11 13.50
C GLU A 375 27.46 17.98 14.17
N ASP A 376 27.00 17.50 15.34
CA ASP A 376 27.64 16.40 16.08
C ASP A 376 27.08 15.01 15.73
N LEU A 377 26.05 14.92 14.89
CA LEU A 377 25.45 13.67 14.48
C LEU A 377 26.09 13.21 13.17
N ASN A 378 26.98 12.23 13.25
CA ASN A 378 27.50 11.57 12.06
C ASN A 378 26.41 10.73 11.42
N SER A 379 25.93 11.14 10.25
CA SER A 379 25.18 10.25 9.38
C SER A 379 26.12 9.66 8.34
N ASP A 380 26.19 8.34 8.27
CA ASP A 380 26.89 7.67 7.18
C ASP A 380 26.13 7.91 5.87
N ALA A 381 26.85 8.16 4.78
CA ALA A 381 26.26 8.27 3.47
C ALA A 381 25.46 7.00 3.13
N SER A 382 24.24 7.16 2.68
CA SER A 382 23.35 6.07 2.28
C SER A 382 22.97 6.20 0.81
N PHE A 383 22.32 5.18 0.28
CA PHE A 383 21.74 5.25 -1.08
C PHE A 383 20.74 6.40 -1.23
N PHE A 384 20.03 6.73 -0.14
CA PHE A 384 19.02 7.79 -0.10
C PHE A 384 19.59 9.15 0.35
N ASP A 385 20.78 9.17 0.93
CA ASP A 385 21.52 10.38 1.29
C ASP A 385 23.03 10.15 1.01
N PRO A 386 23.46 10.30 -0.24
CA PRO A 386 24.83 10.02 -0.66
C PRO A 386 25.88 10.92 0.00
N GLU A 387 25.49 12.09 0.48
CA GLU A 387 26.38 13.05 1.12
C GLU A 387 26.40 12.91 2.64
N GLY A 388 25.47 12.13 3.22
CA GLY A 388 25.33 11.99 4.66
C GLY A 388 25.02 13.31 5.38
N ALA A 389 24.44 14.26 4.64
CA ALA A 389 24.31 15.65 5.09
C ALA A 389 23.12 15.91 6.01
N THR A 390 22.18 14.93 6.11
CA THR A 390 20.93 15.16 6.83
C THR A 390 20.56 13.95 7.66
N PRO A 391 21.03 13.87 8.92
CA PRO A 391 20.61 12.79 9.81
C PRO A 391 19.08 12.86 10.01
N SER A 392 18.41 11.72 9.76
CA SER A 392 17.00 11.55 10.05
C SER A 392 16.86 10.78 11.36
N PHE A 393 16.11 11.30 12.30
CA PHE A 393 15.82 10.64 13.57
C PHE A 393 14.45 11.05 14.11
N VAL A 394 13.91 10.22 14.97
CA VAL A 394 12.69 10.50 15.72
C VAL A 394 13.08 10.85 17.15
N ASN A 395 12.65 12.03 17.62
CA ASN A 395 12.85 12.45 18.99
C ASN A 395 11.58 12.24 19.79
N TYR A 396 11.50 11.12 20.52
CA TYR A 396 10.38 10.84 21.43
C TYR A 396 10.53 11.67 22.70
N VAL A 397 9.72 12.70 22.83
CA VAL A 397 9.74 13.63 23.97
C VAL A 397 9.17 12.98 25.22
N GLU A 398 8.19 12.09 25.07
CA GLU A 398 7.39 11.53 26.17
C GLU A 398 7.83 10.14 26.64
N GLY A 399 8.73 9.50 25.94
CA GLY A 399 9.27 8.19 26.31
C GLY A 399 8.20 7.08 26.27
N ILE A 400 8.43 6.02 27.06
CA ILE A 400 7.61 4.79 27.03
C ILE A 400 6.33 4.85 27.86
N TYR A 401 6.04 5.97 28.50
CA TYR A 401 4.93 6.10 29.45
C TYR A 401 3.71 6.85 28.89
N VAL A 402 3.64 7.02 27.59
CA VAL A 402 2.53 7.68 26.89
C VAL A 402 1.74 6.66 26.10
#